data_7680c721f5513a54cdae5a10abed889d
#
_entry.id   7680c721f5513a54cdae5a10abed889d
#
_cell.length_a   1.000
_cell.length_b   1.000
_cell.length_c   1.000
_cell.angle_alpha   90.00
_cell.angle_beta   90.00
_cell.angle_gamma   90.00
#
_symmetry.space_group_name_H-M   'P 1'
#
loop_
_entity.id
_entity.type
_entity.pdbx_description
1 polymer ?
#
loop_
_entity_poly.entity_id
_entity_poly.type
_entity_poly.pdbx_seq_one_letter_code
_entity_poly.pdbx_strand_id
1 'polypeptide(L)'
;MNLSALYQIFLDCQLVTTDSRNCPEGSLFIALKGESFNGNAFAGKALETGCAYAIIDEPEYAVEGDQRYILVDDCLQTLQQLANYHRRQLGTRVIGITGTNGKTTTKELISAVLSQSHNILYTLGNLNNHIGVPSTLLRLKAEHDLAVIEMGANHPGEIKFLSEIVEPDCGIITNVGKAHLEGFGSFEGVIKTKGELYDFLRKKEGSTVFIHHDNAYLMNIAGELNLIPYGTEDDLYVNGRITGNSPYLTFEWKAGKDGETYQVQTQLIGEYNFPNALAAITIGLFFGVEAAKINEALAGYTPQNNRSQLKKTNDNTLIIDAYNANPTSMMAALQNFRNMEVPHKMLLLGDMRELGAESAAEHQKIADYIKECDFEEVWLVGEQFAATEHSFKTYPNVQEVIKELETNKPKGYTILIKGSNGIRLSSTVDHL
;
A
#
# COMPACT_ATOMS: atom_id res chain seq x y z
N MET A 1 -11.76 -23.95 23.09
CA MET A 1 -12.20 -24.64 21.81
C MET A 1 -10.95 -24.86 20.96
N ASN A 2 -10.84 -25.98 20.22
CA ASN A 2 -9.71 -26.17 19.31
C ASN A 2 -9.95 -25.43 17.98
N LEU A 3 -8.88 -25.13 17.23
CA LEU A 3 -8.93 -24.34 16.00
C LEU A 3 -9.79 -24.97 14.91
N SER A 4 -9.81 -26.32 14.80
CA SER A 4 -10.62 -27.02 13.81
C SER A 4 -12.12 -26.88 14.08
N ALA A 5 -12.55 -26.90 15.35
CA ALA A 5 -13.95 -26.68 15.72
C ALA A 5 -14.38 -25.22 15.48
N LEU A 6 -13.48 -24.27 15.81
CA LEU A 6 -13.72 -22.85 15.52
C LEU A 6 -13.83 -22.59 14.00
N TYR A 7 -13.04 -23.31 13.21
CA TYR A 7 -13.09 -23.19 11.76
C TYR A 7 -14.44 -23.64 11.17
N GLN A 8 -15.10 -24.67 11.74
CA GLN A 8 -16.45 -25.04 11.31
C GLN A 8 -17.46 -23.92 11.59
N ILE A 9 -17.39 -23.28 12.77
CA ILE A 9 -18.23 -22.12 13.08
C ILE A 9 -17.98 -20.98 12.09
N PHE A 10 -16.70 -20.71 11.75
CA PHE A 10 -16.37 -19.71 10.74
C PHE A 10 -16.98 -20.04 9.37
N LEU A 11 -16.93 -21.29 8.95
CA LEU A 11 -17.53 -21.72 7.66
C LEU A 11 -19.04 -21.53 7.63
N ASP A 12 -19.73 -21.74 8.76
CA ASP A 12 -21.16 -21.49 8.88
C ASP A 12 -21.49 -19.99 8.83
N CYS A 13 -20.63 -19.14 9.43
CA CYS A 13 -20.79 -17.67 9.44
C CYS A 13 -20.36 -17.02 8.12
N GLN A 14 -19.38 -17.58 7.41
CA GLN A 14 -18.77 -17.10 6.14
C GLN A 14 -18.16 -15.68 6.16
N LEU A 15 -18.47 -14.87 7.16
CA LEU A 15 -17.99 -13.49 7.32
C LEU A 15 -17.45 -13.27 8.71
N VAL A 16 -16.37 -12.51 8.80
CA VAL A 16 -15.79 -12.06 10.08
C VAL A 16 -15.84 -10.53 10.14
N THR A 17 -16.22 -10.01 11.30
CA THR A 17 -16.12 -8.59 11.59
C THR A 17 -15.41 -8.34 12.93
N THR A 18 -14.63 -7.26 12.98
CA THR A 18 -14.00 -6.75 14.20
C THR A 18 -14.60 -5.39 14.61
N ASP A 19 -15.58 -4.90 13.85
CA ASP A 19 -16.27 -3.63 14.09
C ASP A 19 -17.72 -3.88 14.51
N SER A 20 -18.02 -3.65 15.79
CA SER A 20 -19.37 -3.83 16.36
C SER A 20 -20.44 -2.87 15.81
N ARG A 21 -20.04 -1.89 15.00
CA ARG A 21 -20.95 -0.96 14.29
C ARG A 21 -21.37 -1.51 12.93
N ASN A 22 -20.64 -2.50 12.42
CA ASN A 22 -20.89 -3.16 11.16
C ASN A 22 -20.90 -4.68 11.38
N CYS A 23 -22.06 -5.22 11.73
CA CYS A 23 -22.30 -6.63 12.04
C CYS A 23 -23.23 -7.22 10.98
N PRO A 24 -22.72 -7.72 9.85
CA PRO A 24 -23.53 -8.42 8.86
C PRO A 24 -24.28 -9.60 9.50
N GLU A 25 -25.51 -9.83 9.06
CA GLU A 25 -26.35 -10.94 9.53
C GLU A 25 -25.61 -12.28 9.45
N GLY A 26 -25.57 -13.02 10.55
CA GLY A 26 -24.91 -14.33 10.62
C GLY A 26 -23.39 -14.30 10.70
N SER A 27 -22.75 -13.11 10.80
CA SER A 27 -21.29 -13.01 10.86
C SER A 27 -20.70 -13.45 12.21
N LEU A 28 -19.39 -13.71 12.22
CA LEU A 28 -18.57 -13.97 13.41
C LEU A 28 -17.89 -12.68 13.87
N PHE A 29 -18.24 -12.19 15.05
CA PHE A 29 -17.56 -11.05 15.66
C PHE A 29 -16.30 -11.51 16.39
N ILE A 30 -15.19 -10.80 16.24
CA ILE A 30 -13.95 -11.03 16.99
C ILE A 30 -13.61 -9.76 17.79
N ALA A 31 -13.62 -9.88 19.11
CA ALA A 31 -13.48 -8.77 20.05
C ALA A 31 -12.01 -8.35 20.24
N LEU A 32 -11.48 -7.56 19.31
CA LEU A 32 -10.11 -7.06 19.43
C LEU A 32 -10.00 -5.96 20.48
N LYS A 33 -8.85 -5.87 21.14
CA LYS A 33 -8.46 -4.79 22.05
C LYS A 33 -7.56 -3.79 21.35
N GLY A 34 -7.78 -2.51 21.56
CA GLY A 34 -6.93 -1.41 21.13
C GLY A 34 -6.45 -0.58 22.32
N GLU A 35 -5.59 0.40 22.09
CA GLU A 35 -5.05 1.26 23.16
C GLU A 35 -6.14 2.01 23.94
N SER A 36 -7.24 2.38 23.29
CA SER A 36 -8.31 3.21 23.84
C SER A 36 -9.67 2.51 23.93
N PHE A 37 -9.78 1.24 23.56
CA PHE A 37 -11.05 0.51 23.60
C PHE A 37 -10.83 -0.99 23.86
N ASN A 38 -11.87 -1.61 24.45
CA ASN A 38 -11.94 -3.06 24.66
C ASN A 38 -13.12 -3.64 23.84
N GLY A 39 -12.81 -4.42 22.79
CA GLY A 39 -13.81 -5.05 21.94
C GLY A 39 -14.74 -6.01 22.66
N ASN A 40 -14.28 -6.65 23.77
CA ASN A 40 -15.08 -7.57 24.57
C ASN A 40 -16.37 -6.90 25.10
N ALA A 41 -16.30 -5.63 25.47
CA ALA A 41 -17.45 -4.86 25.95
C ALA A 41 -18.57 -4.68 24.90
N PHE A 42 -18.26 -4.92 23.62
CA PHE A 42 -19.20 -4.79 22.51
C PHE A 42 -19.73 -6.14 21.98
N ALA A 43 -19.31 -7.26 22.56
CA ALA A 43 -19.70 -8.59 22.09
C ALA A 43 -21.23 -8.81 22.15
N GLY A 44 -21.88 -8.42 23.27
CA GLY A 44 -23.33 -8.49 23.40
C GLY A 44 -24.06 -7.67 22.33
N LYS A 45 -23.61 -6.43 22.11
CA LYS A 45 -24.17 -5.56 21.07
C LYS A 45 -23.99 -6.14 19.67
N ALA A 46 -22.83 -6.75 19.37
CA ALA A 46 -22.59 -7.38 18.09
C ALA A 46 -23.58 -8.54 17.83
N LEU A 47 -23.83 -9.37 18.85
CA LEU A 47 -24.82 -10.45 18.77
C LEU A 47 -26.26 -9.93 18.61
N GLU A 48 -26.61 -8.82 19.26
CA GLU A 48 -27.93 -8.17 19.10
C GLU A 48 -28.10 -7.52 17.73
N THR A 49 -26.99 -7.07 17.11
CA THR A 49 -27.02 -6.37 15.81
C THR A 49 -27.09 -7.33 14.62
N GLY A 50 -26.68 -8.61 14.78
CA GLY A 50 -26.78 -9.58 13.70
C GLY A 50 -25.69 -10.65 13.67
N CYS A 51 -24.62 -10.52 14.46
CA CYS A 51 -23.59 -11.57 14.51
C CYS A 51 -24.16 -12.87 15.08
N ALA A 52 -23.83 -14.02 14.49
CA ALA A 52 -24.23 -15.33 14.99
C ALA A 52 -23.44 -15.74 16.22
N TYR A 53 -22.15 -15.40 16.25
CA TYR A 53 -21.23 -15.70 17.35
C TYR A 53 -20.30 -14.54 17.64
N ALA A 54 -19.78 -14.48 18.89
CA ALA A 54 -18.79 -13.53 19.32
C ALA A 54 -17.60 -14.25 19.98
N ILE A 55 -16.39 -14.08 19.45
CA ILE A 55 -15.14 -14.51 20.06
C ILE A 55 -14.70 -13.42 21.03
N ILE A 56 -14.48 -13.81 22.29
CA ILE A 56 -14.02 -12.95 23.38
C ILE A 56 -12.85 -13.59 24.12
N ASP A 57 -12.01 -12.79 24.77
CA ASP A 57 -10.89 -13.25 25.60
C ASP A 57 -10.98 -12.79 27.07
N GLU A 58 -12.12 -12.22 27.47
CA GLU A 58 -12.43 -11.81 28.84
C GLU A 58 -13.79 -12.39 29.26
N PRO A 59 -13.78 -13.39 30.17
CA PRO A 59 -14.98 -14.18 30.50
C PRO A 59 -16.10 -13.37 31.17
N GLU A 60 -15.80 -12.22 31.78
CA GLU A 60 -16.77 -11.33 32.42
C GLU A 60 -17.76 -10.69 31.44
N TYR A 61 -17.44 -10.68 30.13
CA TYR A 61 -18.33 -10.17 29.08
C TYR A 61 -19.22 -11.24 28.47
N ALA A 62 -19.05 -12.52 28.85
CA ALA A 62 -19.94 -13.58 28.42
C ALA A 62 -21.25 -13.56 29.23
N VAL A 63 -22.36 -13.87 28.54
CA VAL A 63 -23.63 -14.14 29.25
C VAL A 63 -23.69 -15.62 29.62
N GLU A 64 -23.91 -15.91 30.89
CA GLU A 64 -23.97 -17.29 31.39
C GLU A 64 -25.07 -18.09 30.65
N GLY A 65 -24.68 -19.25 30.13
CA GLY A 65 -25.57 -20.15 29.37
C GLY A 65 -25.78 -19.77 27.90
N ASP A 66 -25.29 -18.64 27.43
CA ASP A 66 -25.38 -18.27 26.01
C ASP A 66 -24.17 -18.82 25.23
N GLN A 67 -24.40 -19.87 24.44
CA GLN A 67 -23.39 -20.58 23.65
C GLN A 67 -22.86 -19.78 22.44
N ARG A 68 -23.41 -18.62 22.17
CA ARG A 68 -22.91 -17.74 21.08
C ARG A 68 -21.60 -17.01 21.46
N TYR A 69 -21.28 -16.95 22.76
CA TYR A 69 -19.98 -16.46 23.22
C TYR A 69 -18.95 -17.56 23.18
N ILE A 70 -17.87 -17.33 22.45
CA ILE A 70 -16.75 -18.26 22.32
C ILE A 70 -15.55 -17.66 23.03
N LEU A 71 -15.21 -18.23 24.20
CA LEU A 71 -14.08 -17.80 25.00
C LEU A 71 -12.78 -18.42 24.43
N VAL A 72 -11.78 -17.55 24.20
CA VAL A 72 -10.42 -17.88 23.75
C VAL A 72 -9.38 -17.24 24.67
N ASP A 73 -8.11 -17.62 24.55
CA ASP A 73 -7.03 -17.04 25.34
C ASP A 73 -6.63 -15.63 24.84
N ASP A 74 -6.68 -15.40 23.53
CA ASP A 74 -6.33 -14.13 22.87
C ASP A 74 -7.10 -14.02 21.55
N CYS A 75 -7.91 -12.97 21.42
CA CYS A 75 -8.74 -12.72 20.23
C CYS A 75 -7.91 -12.40 18.98
N LEU A 76 -6.81 -11.64 19.12
CA LEU A 76 -5.94 -11.29 18.00
C LEU A 76 -5.19 -12.50 17.47
N GLN A 77 -4.60 -13.28 18.37
CA GLN A 77 -3.93 -14.53 17.98
C GLN A 77 -4.91 -15.51 17.34
N THR A 78 -6.13 -15.60 17.85
CA THR A 78 -7.21 -16.42 17.28
C THR A 78 -7.57 -15.99 15.86
N LEU A 79 -7.71 -14.67 15.60
CA LEU A 79 -7.94 -14.13 14.27
C LEU A 79 -6.83 -14.56 13.30
N GLN A 80 -5.58 -14.44 13.71
CA GLN A 80 -4.41 -14.74 12.89
C GLN A 80 -4.28 -16.25 12.62
N GLN A 81 -4.49 -17.09 13.62
CA GLN A 81 -4.47 -18.55 13.46
C GLN A 81 -5.61 -19.05 12.60
N LEU A 82 -6.82 -18.51 12.76
CA LEU A 82 -7.97 -18.84 11.95
C LEU A 82 -7.74 -18.48 10.46
N ALA A 83 -7.16 -17.31 10.21
CA ALA A 83 -6.84 -16.85 8.86
C ALA A 83 -5.77 -17.73 8.18
N ASN A 84 -4.68 -18.06 8.88
CA ASN A 84 -3.66 -18.96 8.36
C ASN A 84 -4.24 -20.37 8.12
N TYR A 85 -5.05 -20.89 9.06
CA TYR A 85 -5.70 -22.19 8.90
C TYR A 85 -6.62 -22.19 7.66
N HIS A 86 -7.46 -21.17 7.50
CA HIS A 86 -8.37 -21.01 6.35
C HIS A 86 -7.60 -20.98 5.03
N ARG A 87 -6.53 -20.16 4.95
CA ARG A 87 -5.65 -20.08 3.79
C ARG A 87 -5.09 -21.44 3.39
N ARG A 88 -4.64 -22.23 4.39
CA ARG A 88 -4.11 -23.60 4.17
C ARG A 88 -5.17 -24.57 3.68
N GLN A 89 -6.40 -24.48 4.19
CA GLN A 89 -7.50 -25.37 3.76
C GLN A 89 -7.88 -25.15 2.29
N LEU A 90 -7.82 -23.90 1.81
CA LEU A 90 -8.16 -23.58 0.42
C LEU A 90 -7.00 -23.85 -0.55
N GLY A 91 -5.74 -23.73 -0.10
CA GLY A 91 -4.58 -23.95 -0.95
C GLY A 91 -4.40 -22.91 -2.07
N THR A 92 -5.15 -21.81 -2.05
CA THR A 92 -5.07 -20.73 -3.04
C THR A 92 -3.64 -20.19 -3.12
N ARG A 93 -3.10 -20.03 -4.34
CA ARG A 93 -1.74 -19.51 -4.55
C ARG A 93 -1.67 -18.03 -4.20
N VAL A 94 -0.69 -17.64 -3.37
CA VAL A 94 -0.60 -16.29 -2.80
C VAL A 94 0.65 -15.56 -3.28
N ILE A 95 0.45 -14.31 -3.71
CA ILE A 95 1.51 -13.34 -4.03
C ILE A 95 1.62 -12.36 -2.88
N GLY A 96 2.74 -12.38 -2.14
CA GLY A 96 3.04 -11.45 -1.06
C GLY A 96 3.74 -10.19 -1.59
N ILE A 97 3.26 -9.01 -1.21
CA ILE A 97 3.83 -7.72 -1.64
C ILE A 97 4.28 -6.93 -0.41
N THR A 98 5.53 -6.49 -0.42
CA THR A 98 6.03 -5.49 0.53
C THR A 98 6.92 -4.46 -0.17
N GLY A 99 7.51 -3.56 0.58
CA GLY A 99 8.41 -2.51 0.09
C GLY A 99 8.22 -1.20 0.83
N THR A 100 9.04 -0.22 0.53
CA THR A 100 8.93 1.12 1.13
C THR A 100 7.81 1.91 0.46
N ASN A 101 7.92 2.15 -0.83
CA ASN A 101 6.96 2.91 -1.63
C ASN A 101 6.31 2.05 -2.70
N GLY A 102 5.16 2.46 -3.23
CA GLY A 102 4.51 1.83 -4.37
C GLY A 102 3.75 0.52 -4.07
N LYS A 103 3.78 -0.03 -2.84
CA LYS A 103 3.09 -1.29 -2.49
C LYS A 103 1.64 -1.34 -2.97
N THR A 104 0.84 -0.38 -2.54
CA THR A 104 -0.59 -0.33 -2.87
C THR A 104 -0.81 -0.11 -4.36
N THR A 105 -0.06 0.79 -5.00
CA THR A 105 -0.16 1.00 -6.46
C THR A 105 0.20 -0.27 -7.21
N THR A 106 1.30 -0.95 -6.85
CA THR A 106 1.72 -2.22 -7.46
C THR A 106 0.65 -3.30 -7.25
N LYS A 107 0.12 -3.43 -6.03
CA LYS A 107 -0.98 -4.35 -5.71
C LYS A 107 -2.22 -4.08 -6.59
N GLU A 108 -2.65 -2.83 -6.72
CA GLU A 108 -3.80 -2.47 -7.55
C GLU A 108 -3.56 -2.77 -9.03
N LEU A 109 -2.37 -2.45 -9.56
CA LEU A 109 -1.99 -2.77 -10.95
C LEU A 109 -1.94 -4.28 -11.20
N ILE A 110 -1.30 -5.04 -10.31
CA ILE A 110 -1.29 -6.51 -10.37
C ILE A 110 -2.71 -7.06 -10.34
N SER A 111 -3.55 -6.53 -9.46
CA SER A 111 -4.94 -6.96 -9.33
C SER A 111 -5.75 -6.65 -10.57
N ALA A 112 -5.59 -5.45 -11.16
CA ALA A 112 -6.26 -5.08 -12.41
C ALA A 112 -5.86 -6.00 -13.58
N VAL A 113 -4.57 -6.32 -13.68
CA VAL A 113 -4.03 -7.21 -14.71
C VAL A 113 -4.49 -8.66 -14.52
N LEU A 114 -4.34 -9.22 -13.32
CA LEU A 114 -4.72 -10.61 -13.06
C LEU A 114 -6.23 -10.84 -13.21
N SER A 115 -7.05 -9.86 -12.83
CA SER A 115 -8.51 -9.94 -12.96
C SER A 115 -9.01 -10.04 -14.40
N GLN A 116 -8.15 -9.83 -15.39
CA GLN A 116 -8.49 -10.03 -16.81
C GLN A 116 -8.69 -11.52 -17.17
N SER A 117 -8.15 -12.43 -16.37
CA SER A 117 -8.16 -13.86 -16.68
C SER A 117 -8.36 -14.76 -15.45
N HIS A 118 -8.33 -14.22 -14.24
CA HIS A 118 -8.43 -14.96 -12.99
C HIS A 118 -9.45 -14.34 -12.04
N ASN A 119 -10.06 -15.17 -11.21
CA ASN A 119 -10.81 -14.71 -10.06
C ASN A 119 -9.87 -14.53 -8.87
N ILE A 120 -9.65 -13.28 -8.44
CA ILE A 120 -8.62 -12.97 -7.44
C ILE A 120 -9.19 -12.38 -6.16
N LEU A 121 -8.55 -12.70 -5.04
CA LEU A 121 -8.66 -11.92 -3.82
C LEU A 121 -7.47 -10.96 -3.72
N TYR A 122 -7.69 -9.74 -3.25
CA TYR A 122 -6.59 -8.82 -2.93
C TYR A 122 -6.87 -7.97 -1.70
N THR A 123 -5.80 -7.43 -1.09
CA THR A 123 -5.88 -6.52 0.04
C THR A 123 -6.64 -5.25 -0.34
N LEU A 124 -7.71 -4.92 0.35
CA LEU A 124 -8.46 -3.68 0.16
C LEU A 124 -7.81 -2.52 0.94
N GLY A 125 -7.74 -1.36 0.31
CA GLY A 125 -7.18 -0.16 0.94
C GLY A 125 -5.77 -0.41 1.47
N ASN A 126 -5.58 -0.15 2.76
CA ASN A 126 -4.32 -0.31 3.50
C ASN A 126 -4.39 -1.41 4.58
N LEU A 127 -5.21 -2.43 4.41
CA LEU A 127 -5.36 -3.55 5.35
C LEU A 127 -4.13 -4.48 5.31
N ASN A 128 -2.95 -3.95 5.58
CA ASN A 128 -1.65 -4.58 5.37
C ASN A 128 -0.86 -4.86 6.67
N ASN A 129 -1.52 -4.72 7.83
CA ASN A 129 -0.93 -4.97 9.15
C ASN A 129 -1.40 -6.30 9.77
N HIS A 130 -1.03 -6.54 11.02
CA HIS A 130 -1.32 -7.75 11.82
C HIS A 130 -2.81 -8.02 12.08
N ILE A 131 -3.71 -7.09 11.75
CA ILE A 131 -5.18 -7.24 11.77
C ILE A 131 -5.74 -7.30 10.35
N GLY A 132 -5.31 -6.41 9.48
CA GLY A 132 -5.83 -6.30 8.11
C GLY A 132 -5.47 -7.47 7.22
N VAL A 133 -4.25 -8.00 7.35
CA VAL A 133 -3.80 -9.18 6.60
C VAL A 133 -4.65 -10.42 6.93
N PRO A 134 -4.82 -10.85 8.20
CA PRO A 134 -5.70 -11.97 8.52
C PRO A 134 -7.15 -11.70 8.13
N SER A 135 -7.67 -10.49 8.31
CA SER A 135 -9.03 -10.14 7.86
C SER A 135 -9.19 -10.27 6.34
N THR A 136 -8.14 -9.97 5.58
CA THR A 136 -8.13 -10.18 4.13
C THR A 136 -8.14 -11.67 3.77
N LEU A 137 -7.31 -12.48 4.42
CA LEU A 137 -7.25 -13.93 4.18
C LEU A 137 -8.57 -14.64 4.50
N LEU A 138 -9.30 -14.21 5.54
CA LEU A 138 -10.61 -14.77 5.88
C LEU A 138 -11.71 -14.47 4.85
N ARG A 139 -11.43 -13.62 3.85
CA ARG A 139 -12.29 -13.39 2.70
C ARG A 139 -12.00 -14.34 1.52
N LEU A 140 -10.98 -15.20 1.61
CA LEU A 140 -10.69 -16.21 0.60
C LEU A 140 -11.91 -17.14 0.44
N LYS A 141 -12.12 -17.61 -0.78
CA LYS A 141 -13.13 -18.60 -1.13
C LYS A 141 -12.52 -19.60 -2.10
N ALA A 142 -13.12 -20.77 -2.20
CA ALA A 142 -12.67 -21.82 -3.11
C ALA A 142 -12.65 -21.42 -4.60
N GLU A 143 -13.42 -20.40 -4.96
CA GLU A 143 -13.49 -19.84 -6.32
C GLU A 143 -12.32 -18.92 -6.68
N HIS A 144 -11.50 -18.47 -5.70
CA HIS A 144 -10.36 -17.60 -5.97
C HIS A 144 -9.16 -18.42 -6.49
N ASP A 145 -8.70 -18.11 -7.69
CA ASP A 145 -7.52 -18.73 -8.30
C ASP A 145 -6.22 -18.25 -7.64
N LEU A 146 -6.17 -16.96 -7.32
CA LEU A 146 -4.98 -16.27 -6.80
C LEU A 146 -5.38 -15.30 -5.68
N ALA A 147 -4.42 -15.03 -4.78
CA ALA A 147 -4.54 -13.95 -3.82
C ALA A 147 -3.34 -13.01 -3.87
N VAL A 148 -3.57 -11.71 -3.77
CA VAL A 148 -2.54 -10.65 -3.78
C VAL A 148 -2.59 -9.94 -2.43
N ILE A 149 -1.60 -10.22 -1.57
CA ILE A 149 -1.61 -9.77 -0.16
C ILE A 149 -0.50 -8.76 0.08
N GLU A 150 -0.92 -7.52 0.37
CA GLU A 150 -0.02 -6.44 0.77
C GLU A 150 0.38 -6.59 2.23
N MET A 151 1.68 -6.52 2.52
CA MET A 151 2.27 -6.63 3.86
C MET A 151 3.07 -5.36 4.18
N GLY A 152 2.61 -4.60 5.16
CA GLY A 152 3.23 -3.38 5.66
C GLY A 152 4.07 -3.64 6.91
N ALA A 153 5.09 -2.82 7.14
CA ALA A 153 5.86 -2.84 8.37
C ALA A 153 6.41 -1.46 8.71
N ASN A 154 6.44 -1.16 10.01
CA ASN A 154 7.07 0.00 10.63
C ASN A 154 8.24 -0.40 11.54
N HIS A 155 8.34 -1.68 11.94
CA HIS A 155 9.38 -2.22 12.83
C HIS A 155 9.97 -3.53 12.27
N PRO A 156 11.22 -3.86 12.68
CA PRO A 156 11.83 -5.16 12.36
C PRO A 156 11.00 -6.35 12.87
N GLY A 157 10.97 -7.43 12.09
CA GLY A 157 10.24 -8.65 12.40
C GLY A 157 8.78 -8.68 11.93
N GLU A 158 8.19 -7.53 11.55
CA GLU A 158 6.78 -7.47 11.17
C GLU A 158 6.52 -8.14 9.80
N ILE A 159 7.42 -8.01 8.82
CA ILE A 159 7.25 -8.72 7.54
C ILE A 159 7.42 -10.22 7.71
N LYS A 160 8.38 -10.66 8.55
CA LYS A 160 8.52 -12.06 8.91
C LYS A 160 7.21 -12.60 9.50
N PHE A 161 6.67 -11.91 10.51
CA PHE A 161 5.42 -12.29 11.17
C PHE A 161 4.24 -12.39 10.21
N LEU A 162 4.07 -11.38 9.33
CA LEU A 162 3.01 -11.39 8.33
C LEU A 162 3.22 -12.49 7.29
N SER A 163 4.48 -12.77 6.89
CA SER A 163 4.80 -13.86 5.97
C SER A 163 4.46 -15.23 6.56
N GLU A 164 4.61 -15.40 7.87
CA GLU A 164 4.22 -16.64 8.58
C GLU A 164 2.70 -16.84 8.62
N ILE A 165 1.90 -15.75 8.65
CA ILE A 165 0.43 -15.82 8.54
C ILE A 165 -0.02 -16.08 7.10
N VAL A 166 0.58 -15.37 6.14
CA VAL A 166 0.20 -15.39 4.72
C VAL A 166 0.70 -16.65 4.01
N GLU A 167 1.91 -17.10 4.34
CA GLU A 167 2.64 -18.18 3.65
C GLU A 167 2.68 -17.99 2.12
N PRO A 168 3.20 -16.86 1.60
CA PRO A 168 3.16 -16.56 0.19
C PRO A 168 3.92 -17.60 -0.64
N ASP A 169 3.43 -17.90 -1.85
CA ASP A 169 4.06 -18.79 -2.83
C ASP A 169 4.98 -18.02 -3.77
N CYS A 170 4.62 -16.75 -4.00
CA CYS A 170 5.42 -15.80 -4.77
C CYS A 170 5.57 -14.51 -3.96
N GLY A 171 6.62 -13.74 -4.24
CA GLY A 171 6.82 -12.48 -3.54
C GLY A 171 7.42 -11.38 -4.41
N ILE A 172 7.12 -10.15 -4.02
CA ILE A 172 7.73 -8.95 -4.60
C ILE A 172 8.04 -7.93 -3.51
N ILE A 173 9.23 -7.37 -3.54
CA ILE A 173 9.59 -6.15 -2.82
C ILE A 173 9.65 -5.02 -3.85
N THR A 174 8.74 -4.06 -3.76
CA THR A 174 8.64 -2.99 -4.77
C THR A 174 9.91 -2.14 -4.84
N ASN A 175 10.37 -1.71 -3.69
CA ASN A 175 11.65 -1.00 -3.51
C ASN A 175 12.02 -0.93 -2.02
N VAL A 176 13.24 -0.46 -1.76
CA VAL A 176 13.72 -0.03 -0.44
C VAL A 176 14.11 1.43 -0.51
N GLY A 177 13.73 2.20 0.49
CA GLY A 177 13.96 3.65 0.57
C GLY A 177 13.89 4.15 2.01
N LYS A 178 14.26 5.41 2.23
CA LYS A 178 14.19 6.03 3.56
C LYS A 178 12.73 6.29 3.94
N ALA A 179 12.20 5.46 4.83
CA ALA A 179 10.87 5.61 5.43
C ALA A 179 10.85 4.92 6.79
N HIS A 180 9.98 5.39 7.69
CA HIS A 180 9.82 4.85 9.05
C HIS A 180 11.15 4.66 9.80
N LEU A 181 12.10 5.61 9.60
CA LEU A 181 13.46 5.51 10.15
C LEU A 181 13.46 5.46 11.67
N GLU A 182 12.47 6.07 12.32
CA GLU A 182 12.27 5.98 13.77
C GLU A 182 12.07 4.51 14.22
N GLY A 183 11.25 3.74 13.51
CA GLY A 183 10.95 2.34 13.84
C GLY A 183 12.02 1.36 13.38
N PHE A 184 12.64 1.59 12.22
CA PHE A 184 13.67 0.70 11.66
C PHE A 184 15.10 1.03 12.12
N GLY A 185 15.32 2.21 12.71
CA GLY A 185 16.60 2.68 13.20
C GLY A 185 17.57 3.17 12.13
N SER A 186 17.58 2.60 10.92
CA SER A 186 18.44 2.98 9.81
C SER A 186 17.89 2.52 8.46
N PHE A 187 18.53 2.97 7.37
CA PHE A 187 18.21 2.49 6.02
C PHE A 187 18.52 0.99 5.85
N GLU A 188 19.59 0.50 6.45
CA GLU A 188 19.94 -0.92 6.51
C GLU A 188 18.85 -1.72 7.24
N GLY A 189 18.27 -1.15 8.31
CA GLY A 189 17.12 -1.71 9.02
C GLY A 189 15.91 -1.87 8.12
N VAL A 190 15.64 -0.89 7.24
CA VAL A 190 14.58 -0.99 6.21
C VAL A 190 14.86 -2.14 5.24
N ILE A 191 16.09 -2.22 4.68
CA ILE A 191 16.47 -3.29 3.74
C ILE A 191 16.29 -4.65 4.39
N LYS A 192 16.80 -4.84 5.62
CA LYS A 192 16.70 -6.09 6.37
C LYS A 192 15.26 -6.49 6.61
N THR A 193 14.42 -5.56 7.07
CA THR A 193 13.02 -5.86 7.37
C THR A 193 12.22 -6.21 6.11
N LYS A 194 12.39 -5.47 5.01
CA LYS A 194 11.73 -5.85 3.75
C LYS A 194 12.25 -7.17 3.21
N GLY A 195 13.55 -7.44 3.38
CA GLY A 195 14.20 -8.71 3.05
C GLY A 195 13.66 -9.94 3.79
N GLU A 196 12.96 -9.78 4.92
CA GLU A 196 12.30 -10.86 5.66
C GLU A 196 11.32 -11.66 4.78
N LEU A 197 10.70 -11.02 3.75
CA LEU A 197 9.90 -11.73 2.75
C LEU A 197 10.75 -12.70 1.93
N TYR A 198 11.93 -12.25 1.49
CA TYR A 198 12.87 -13.13 0.76
C TYR A 198 13.40 -14.25 1.65
N ASP A 199 13.63 -13.98 2.94
CA ASP A 199 14.05 -15.00 3.91
C ASP A 199 12.98 -16.08 4.13
N PHE A 200 11.70 -15.70 4.08
CA PHE A 200 10.59 -16.65 4.11
C PHE A 200 10.55 -17.50 2.83
N LEU A 201 10.58 -16.86 1.67
CA LEU A 201 10.49 -17.53 0.36
C LEU A 201 11.69 -18.48 0.11
N ARG A 202 12.88 -18.13 0.59
CA ARG A 202 14.08 -18.98 0.49
C ARG A 202 13.92 -20.34 1.18
N LYS A 203 13.05 -20.42 2.19
CA LYS A 203 12.74 -21.65 2.92
C LYS A 203 11.59 -22.45 2.32
N LYS A 204 10.86 -21.84 1.37
CA LYS A 204 9.67 -22.46 0.78
C LYS A 204 10.02 -23.01 -0.61
N GLU A 205 9.95 -24.35 -0.74
CA GLU A 205 10.20 -25.04 -2.02
C GLU A 205 9.24 -24.56 -3.11
N GLY A 206 9.76 -24.35 -4.31
CA GLY A 206 8.97 -23.91 -5.47
C GLY A 206 8.53 -22.45 -5.42
N SER A 207 9.03 -21.67 -4.45
CA SER A 207 8.73 -20.23 -4.38
C SER A 207 9.35 -19.45 -5.55
N THR A 208 8.76 -18.30 -5.88
CA THR A 208 9.21 -17.42 -6.96
C THR A 208 9.24 -15.97 -6.49
N VAL A 209 10.27 -15.24 -6.89
CA VAL A 209 10.42 -13.80 -6.59
C VAL A 209 10.39 -13.00 -7.88
N PHE A 210 9.48 -12.06 -7.98
CA PHE A 210 9.49 -11.02 -9.02
C PHE A 210 10.37 -9.88 -8.55
N ILE A 211 11.40 -9.55 -9.32
CA ILE A 211 12.44 -8.63 -8.86
C ILE A 211 12.73 -7.52 -9.85
N HIS A 212 12.79 -6.29 -9.34
CA HIS A 212 13.24 -5.13 -10.11
C HIS A 212 14.77 -5.18 -10.25
N HIS A 213 15.25 -5.59 -11.43
CA HIS A 213 16.66 -5.83 -11.73
C HIS A 213 17.52 -4.57 -11.54
N ASP A 214 16.99 -3.40 -11.91
CA ASP A 214 17.71 -2.13 -11.80
C ASP A 214 17.88 -1.66 -10.33
N ASN A 215 17.28 -2.36 -9.36
CA ASN A 215 17.42 -2.06 -7.94
C ASN A 215 18.53 -2.91 -7.31
N ALA A 216 19.74 -2.34 -7.25
CA ALA A 216 20.91 -3.03 -6.71
C ALA A 216 20.74 -3.56 -5.27
N TYR A 217 19.97 -2.86 -4.41
CA TYR A 217 19.73 -3.33 -3.05
C TYR A 217 18.91 -4.63 -3.03
N LEU A 218 17.88 -4.72 -3.88
CA LEU A 218 17.06 -5.92 -3.98
C LEU A 218 17.85 -7.08 -4.57
N MET A 219 18.63 -6.83 -5.63
CA MET A 219 19.51 -7.84 -6.24
C MET A 219 20.53 -8.39 -5.24
N ASN A 220 21.12 -7.52 -4.40
CA ASN A 220 22.12 -7.94 -3.41
C ASN A 220 21.53 -8.84 -2.31
N ILE A 221 20.26 -8.68 -1.93
CA ILE A 221 19.63 -9.50 -0.88
C ILE A 221 18.87 -10.71 -1.42
N ALA A 222 18.70 -10.83 -2.74
CA ALA A 222 17.95 -11.91 -3.38
C ALA A 222 18.69 -13.27 -3.26
N GLY A 223 20.02 -13.30 -3.39
CA GLY A 223 20.80 -14.55 -3.31
C GLY A 223 20.35 -15.59 -4.33
N GLU A 224 20.19 -16.84 -3.89
CA GLU A 224 19.87 -18.01 -4.72
C GLU A 224 18.35 -18.27 -4.90
N LEU A 225 17.51 -17.23 -4.78
CA LEU A 225 16.06 -17.35 -5.01
C LEU A 225 15.77 -17.57 -6.49
N ASN A 226 14.66 -18.24 -6.79
CA ASN A 226 14.13 -18.34 -8.16
C ASN A 226 13.56 -16.98 -8.59
N LEU A 227 14.30 -16.26 -9.44
CA LEU A 227 14.01 -14.88 -9.80
C LEU A 227 13.33 -14.78 -11.17
N ILE A 228 12.30 -13.96 -11.26
CA ILE A 228 11.69 -13.48 -12.50
C ILE A 228 11.99 -11.97 -12.58
N PRO A 229 13.05 -11.57 -13.30
CA PRO A 229 13.52 -10.19 -13.32
C PRO A 229 12.75 -9.32 -14.30
N TYR A 230 12.54 -8.04 -13.93
CA TYR A 230 12.01 -6.99 -14.80
C TYR A 230 12.80 -5.69 -14.61
N GLY A 231 12.84 -4.85 -15.64
CA GLY A 231 13.59 -3.60 -15.60
C GLY A 231 13.81 -2.98 -16.98
N THR A 232 14.94 -2.31 -17.14
CA THR A 232 15.27 -1.57 -18.38
C THR A 232 16.21 -2.34 -19.33
N GLU A 233 16.87 -3.38 -18.86
CA GLU A 233 17.80 -4.19 -19.69
C GLU A 233 17.07 -5.16 -20.60
N ASP A 234 17.58 -5.36 -21.82
CA ASP A 234 16.91 -6.12 -22.88
C ASP A 234 16.70 -7.62 -22.60
N ASP A 235 17.59 -8.26 -21.85
CA ASP A 235 17.58 -9.72 -21.63
C ASP A 235 16.70 -10.17 -20.45
N LEU A 236 15.94 -9.25 -19.84
CA LEU A 236 15.07 -9.55 -18.71
C LEU A 236 13.77 -10.24 -19.16
N TYR A 237 13.10 -10.92 -18.23
CA TYR A 237 11.80 -11.56 -18.48
C TYR A 237 10.76 -10.57 -19.01
N VAL A 238 10.73 -9.36 -18.43
CA VAL A 238 10.03 -8.18 -18.97
C VAL A 238 10.98 -7.00 -18.93
N ASN A 239 11.09 -6.30 -20.04
CA ASN A 239 11.85 -5.06 -20.13
C ASN A 239 11.01 -3.95 -20.75
N GLY A 240 11.40 -2.71 -20.51
CA GLY A 240 10.70 -1.57 -21.07
C GLY A 240 11.46 -0.27 -20.92
N ARG A 241 10.91 0.77 -21.53
CA ARG A 241 11.42 2.14 -21.44
C ARG A 241 10.30 3.16 -21.45
N ILE A 242 10.49 4.25 -20.72
CA ILE A 242 9.57 5.38 -20.70
C ILE A 242 9.64 6.11 -22.03
N THR A 243 8.49 6.43 -22.59
CA THR A 243 8.35 7.21 -23.84
C THR A 243 7.69 8.56 -23.61
N GLY A 244 7.06 8.79 -22.45
CA GLY A 244 6.47 10.07 -22.06
C GLY A 244 5.95 10.05 -20.62
N ASN A 245 5.79 11.25 -20.00
CA ASN A 245 5.32 11.39 -18.61
C ASN A 245 4.51 12.67 -18.34
N SER A 246 3.94 13.30 -19.38
CA SER A 246 3.19 14.56 -19.24
C SER A 246 1.77 14.50 -19.81
N PRO A 247 0.70 14.53 -18.98
CA PRO A 247 0.73 14.39 -17.54
C PRO A 247 0.85 12.92 -17.08
N TYR A 248 0.58 11.97 -17.98
CA TYR A 248 0.52 10.55 -17.68
C TYR A 248 1.75 9.82 -18.19
N LEU A 249 2.15 8.80 -17.42
CA LEU A 249 3.21 7.88 -17.78
C LEU A 249 2.84 7.09 -19.02
N THR A 250 3.66 7.20 -20.05
CA THR A 250 3.60 6.41 -21.29
C THR A 250 4.92 5.66 -21.44
N PHE A 251 4.85 4.39 -21.78
CA PHE A 251 6.03 3.54 -21.93
C PHE A 251 5.79 2.44 -22.96
N GLU A 252 6.86 1.87 -23.44
CA GLU A 252 6.83 0.61 -24.19
C GLU A 252 7.49 -0.50 -23.39
N TRP A 253 7.07 -1.72 -23.65
CA TRP A 253 7.59 -2.92 -23.01
C TRP A 253 7.57 -4.12 -23.95
N LYS A 254 8.36 -5.13 -23.64
CA LYS A 254 8.40 -6.42 -24.33
C LYS A 254 8.72 -7.57 -23.36
N ALA A 255 8.34 -8.79 -23.73
CA ALA A 255 8.69 -10.01 -23.03
C ALA A 255 9.99 -10.58 -23.60
N GLY A 256 11.07 -10.54 -22.82
CA GLY A 256 12.39 -10.96 -23.27
C GLY A 256 12.96 -10.10 -24.39
N LYS A 257 14.11 -10.52 -24.94
CA LYS A 257 14.86 -9.76 -25.94
C LYS A 257 14.14 -9.64 -27.29
N ASP A 258 13.56 -10.73 -27.74
CA ASP A 258 13.00 -10.87 -29.10
C ASP A 258 11.45 -10.76 -29.09
N GLY A 259 10.85 -10.39 -27.96
CA GLY A 259 9.41 -10.23 -27.83
C GLY A 259 8.85 -9.06 -28.64
N GLU A 260 7.57 -9.15 -28.97
CA GLU A 260 6.82 -8.04 -29.55
C GLU A 260 6.84 -6.83 -28.62
N THR A 261 6.98 -5.63 -29.19
CA THR A 261 6.93 -4.37 -28.42
C THR A 261 5.51 -3.87 -28.33
N TYR A 262 5.07 -3.64 -27.10
CA TYR A 262 3.76 -3.07 -26.77
C TYR A 262 3.94 -1.66 -26.22
N GLN A 263 3.04 -0.76 -26.57
CA GLN A 263 2.99 0.59 -26.02
C GLN A 263 1.76 0.76 -25.15
N VAL A 264 1.94 1.39 -23.99
CA VAL A 264 0.86 1.69 -23.04
C VAL A 264 0.91 3.15 -22.62
N GLN A 265 -0.21 3.84 -22.73
CA GLN A 265 -0.46 5.11 -22.06
C GLN A 265 -1.35 4.84 -20.85
N THR A 266 -0.81 5.06 -19.66
CA THR A 266 -1.52 4.86 -18.38
C THR A 266 -2.25 6.13 -17.94
N GLN A 267 -2.97 6.06 -16.83
CA GLN A 267 -3.48 7.22 -16.08
C GLN A 267 -2.64 7.46 -14.80
N LEU A 268 -1.45 6.88 -14.73
CA LEU A 268 -0.50 7.08 -13.64
C LEU A 268 0.31 8.35 -13.87
N ILE A 269 0.58 9.09 -12.81
CA ILE A 269 1.48 10.23 -12.82
C ILE A 269 2.80 9.83 -12.21
N GLY A 270 3.91 10.18 -12.88
CA GLY A 270 5.27 10.02 -12.38
C GLY A 270 5.98 8.77 -12.87
N GLU A 271 7.23 8.98 -13.30
CA GLU A 271 8.14 7.93 -13.75
C GLU A 271 8.41 6.86 -12.69
N TYR A 272 8.29 7.23 -11.40
CA TYR A 272 8.43 6.28 -10.29
C TYR A 272 7.35 5.19 -10.26
N ASN A 273 6.29 5.30 -11.06
CA ASN A 273 5.29 4.26 -11.27
C ASN A 273 5.66 3.27 -12.39
N PHE A 274 6.68 3.56 -13.19
CA PHE A 274 7.11 2.67 -14.26
C PHE A 274 7.54 1.28 -13.74
N PRO A 275 8.40 1.14 -12.71
CA PRO A 275 8.70 -0.17 -12.15
C PRO A 275 7.47 -0.89 -11.58
N ASN A 276 6.48 -0.15 -11.04
CA ASN A 276 5.24 -0.74 -10.53
C ASN A 276 4.40 -1.34 -11.69
N ALA A 277 4.36 -0.65 -12.83
CA ALA A 277 3.69 -1.15 -14.03
C ALA A 277 4.40 -2.36 -14.63
N LEU A 278 5.76 -2.34 -14.74
CA LEU A 278 6.54 -3.48 -15.20
C LEU A 278 6.36 -4.71 -14.30
N ALA A 279 6.28 -4.52 -12.98
CA ALA A 279 5.98 -5.59 -12.04
C ALA A 279 4.61 -6.24 -12.33
N ALA A 280 3.58 -5.43 -12.59
CA ALA A 280 2.24 -5.95 -12.92
C ALA A 280 2.23 -6.70 -14.26
N ILE A 281 2.95 -6.21 -15.28
CA ILE A 281 3.13 -6.89 -16.56
C ILE A 281 3.80 -8.25 -16.34
N THR A 282 4.91 -8.26 -15.60
CA THR A 282 5.71 -9.46 -15.31
C THR A 282 4.87 -10.53 -14.63
N ILE A 283 4.12 -10.16 -13.61
CA ILE A 283 3.24 -11.06 -12.86
C ILE A 283 2.08 -11.52 -13.75
N GLY A 284 1.48 -10.62 -14.53
CA GLY A 284 0.42 -10.98 -15.48
C GLY A 284 0.86 -12.03 -16.48
N LEU A 285 2.00 -11.83 -17.15
CA LEU A 285 2.55 -12.80 -18.09
C LEU A 285 2.91 -14.13 -17.42
N PHE A 286 3.51 -14.08 -16.23
CA PHE A 286 3.87 -15.29 -15.48
C PHE A 286 2.64 -16.15 -15.14
N PHE A 287 1.49 -15.53 -14.87
CA PHE A 287 0.21 -16.21 -14.64
C PHE A 287 -0.64 -16.37 -15.90
N GLY A 288 -0.10 -16.14 -17.08
CA GLY A 288 -0.73 -16.46 -18.37
C GLY A 288 -1.77 -15.45 -18.86
N VAL A 289 -1.75 -14.21 -18.35
CA VAL A 289 -2.59 -13.13 -18.90
C VAL A 289 -2.01 -12.68 -20.24
N GLU A 290 -2.85 -12.59 -21.27
CA GLU A 290 -2.44 -12.15 -22.61
C GLU A 290 -1.98 -10.69 -22.62
N ALA A 291 -0.93 -10.38 -23.40
CA ALA A 291 -0.34 -9.05 -23.47
C ALA A 291 -1.33 -7.93 -23.81
N ALA A 292 -2.28 -8.19 -24.69
CA ALA A 292 -3.33 -7.23 -25.05
C ALA A 292 -4.21 -6.88 -23.85
N LYS A 293 -4.61 -7.87 -23.05
CA LYS A 293 -5.41 -7.70 -21.83
C LYS A 293 -4.62 -6.99 -20.72
N ILE A 294 -3.31 -7.25 -20.62
CA ILE A 294 -2.40 -6.53 -19.71
C ILE A 294 -2.40 -5.04 -20.07
N ASN A 295 -2.22 -4.70 -21.34
CA ASN A 295 -2.24 -3.32 -21.82
C ASN A 295 -3.59 -2.64 -21.54
N GLU A 296 -4.69 -3.30 -21.81
CA GLU A 296 -6.03 -2.78 -21.54
C GLU A 296 -6.22 -2.49 -20.04
N ALA A 297 -5.82 -3.42 -19.17
CA ALA A 297 -5.91 -3.24 -17.73
C ALA A 297 -5.08 -2.05 -17.22
N LEU A 298 -3.84 -1.90 -17.72
CA LEU A 298 -2.96 -0.80 -17.32
C LEU A 298 -3.43 0.56 -17.84
N ALA A 299 -3.94 0.62 -19.07
CA ALA A 299 -4.49 1.84 -19.65
C ALA A 299 -5.80 2.27 -18.98
N GLY A 300 -6.63 1.30 -18.57
CA GLY A 300 -7.91 1.53 -17.90
C GLY A 300 -7.80 1.83 -16.40
N TYR A 301 -6.67 1.50 -15.76
CA TYR A 301 -6.52 1.72 -14.33
C TYR A 301 -6.42 3.20 -13.97
N THR A 302 -7.34 3.67 -13.14
CA THR A 302 -7.34 5.05 -12.62
C THR A 302 -6.95 5.02 -11.14
N PRO A 303 -5.85 5.72 -10.74
CA PRO A 303 -5.46 5.83 -9.35
C PRO A 303 -6.56 6.43 -8.48
N GLN A 304 -6.73 5.86 -7.30
CA GLN A 304 -7.66 6.31 -6.26
C GLN A 304 -6.90 6.47 -4.94
N ASN A 305 -7.58 6.83 -3.86
CA ASN A 305 -7.01 6.88 -2.52
C ASN A 305 -5.84 7.89 -2.35
N ASN A 306 -5.90 9.04 -3.04
CA ASN A 306 -4.91 10.12 -2.92
C ASN A 306 -3.45 9.67 -3.23
N ARG A 307 -3.28 8.76 -4.20
CA ARG A 307 -1.96 8.27 -4.65
C ARG A 307 -1.76 8.65 -6.12
N SER A 308 -0.97 9.71 -6.34
CA SER A 308 -0.66 10.23 -7.69
C SER A 308 -1.89 10.41 -8.58
N GLN A 309 -2.98 10.89 -8.00
CA GLN A 309 -4.28 11.06 -8.65
C GLN A 309 -4.39 12.44 -9.28
N LEU A 310 -4.77 12.52 -10.57
CA LEU A 310 -5.13 13.78 -11.21
C LEU A 310 -6.59 14.12 -10.97
N LYS A 311 -6.87 15.34 -10.48
CA LYS A 311 -8.21 15.89 -10.35
C LYS A 311 -8.25 17.28 -10.98
N LYS A 312 -9.14 17.52 -11.93
CA LYS A 312 -9.42 18.87 -12.44
C LYS A 312 -10.55 19.47 -11.62
N THR A 313 -10.34 20.70 -11.16
CA THR A 313 -11.37 21.54 -10.53
C THR A 313 -11.75 22.67 -11.49
N ASN A 314 -12.65 23.55 -11.08
CA ASN A 314 -13.01 24.71 -11.89
C ASN A 314 -11.85 25.71 -12.05
N ASP A 315 -10.96 25.78 -11.07
CA ASP A 315 -9.90 26.78 -10.98
C ASP A 315 -8.49 26.19 -11.23
N ASN A 316 -8.26 24.89 -10.95
CA ASN A 316 -6.92 24.31 -10.92
C ASN A 316 -6.87 22.86 -11.44
N THR A 317 -5.66 22.38 -11.73
CA THR A 317 -5.39 20.96 -11.94
C THR A 317 -4.58 20.45 -10.73
N LEU A 318 -5.09 19.45 -10.02
CA LEU A 318 -4.49 18.92 -8.80
C LEU A 318 -3.83 17.57 -9.06
N ILE A 319 -2.60 17.41 -8.61
CA ILE A 319 -1.91 16.13 -8.48
C ILE A 319 -1.92 15.77 -7.00
N ILE A 320 -2.83 14.87 -6.62
CA ILE A 320 -3.09 14.50 -5.24
C ILE A 320 -2.26 13.26 -4.90
N ASP A 321 -1.23 13.44 -4.09
CA ASP A 321 -0.35 12.38 -3.58
C ASP A 321 -0.20 12.51 -2.04
N ALA A 322 -1.33 12.69 -1.36
CA ALA A 322 -1.43 13.05 0.05
C ALA A 322 -1.80 11.88 0.97
N TYR A 323 -1.58 10.63 0.52
CA TYR A 323 -1.80 9.46 1.37
C TYR A 323 -0.68 9.32 2.43
N ASN A 324 0.58 9.42 2.02
CA ASN A 324 1.74 9.46 2.92
C ASN A 324 2.94 10.09 2.21
N ALA A 325 3.93 10.53 3.01
CA ALA A 325 5.18 11.10 2.51
C ALA A 325 6.37 10.63 3.34
N ASN A 326 7.46 10.34 2.63
CA ASN A 326 8.79 10.09 3.18
C ASN A 326 9.83 10.74 2.26
N PRO A 327 11.11 10.88 2.66
CA PRO A 327 12.13 11.58 1.88
C PRO A 327 12.26 11.07 0.44
N THR A 328 12.26 9.75 0.25
CA THR A 328 12.38 9.12 -1.07
C THR A 328 11.19 9.46 -1.97
N SER A 329 9.96 9.32 -1.45
CA SER A 329 8.75 9.58 -2.24
C SER A 329 8.50 11.07 -2.47
N MET A 330 8.90 11.94 -1.52
CA MET A 330 8.80 13.39 -1.66
C MET A 330 9.74 13.87 -2.77
N MET A 331 11.01 13.46 -2.73
CA MET A 331 11.99 13.82 -3.75
C MET A 331 11.57 13.32 -5.14
N ALA A 332 11.13 12.08 -5.27
CA ALA A 332 10.66 11.52 -6.53
C ALA A 332 9.47 12.29 -7.12
N ALA A 333 8.50 12.68 -6.28
CA ALA A 333 7.36 13.48 -6.73
C ALA A 333 7.78 14.89 -7.19
N LEU A 334 8.69 15.54 -6.46
CA LEU A 334 9.21 16.86 -6.80
C LEU A 334 10.01 16.84 -8.10
N GLN A 335 10.90 15.86 -8.29
CA GLN A 335 11.67 15.68 -9.53
C GLN A 335 10.75 15.46 -10.72
N ASN A 336 9.76 14.59 -10.58
CA ASN A 336 8.77 14.37 -11.62
C ASN A 336 7.99 15.66 -11.94
N PHE A 337 7.49 16.36 -10.92
CA PHE A 337 6.69 17.56 -11.11
C PHE A 337 7.51 18.72 -11.69
N ARG A 338 8.80 18.84 -11.36
CA ARG A 338 9.73 19.77 -11.99
C ARG A 338 9.82 19.53 -13.51
N ASN A 339 9.93 18.27 -13.91
CA ASN A 339 10.12 17.87 -15.31
C ASN A 339 8.82 17.84 -16.13
N MET A 340 7.66 17.86 -15.48
CA MET A 340 6.38 17.87 -16.21
C MET A 340 6.22 19.16 -17.04
N GLU A 341 5.75 19.03 -18.26
CA GLU A 341 5.40 20.16 -19.14
C GLU A 341 3.96 20.62 -18.85
N VAL A 342 3.79 21.37 -17.77
CA VAL A 342 2.51 21.96 -17.35
C VAL A 342 2.69 23.43 -16.98
N PRO A 343 1.67 24.28 -17.23
CA PRO A 343 1.74 25.70 -16.88
C PRO A 343 1.60 25.89 -15.35
N HIS A 344 2.14 26.98 -14.85
CA HIS A 344 1.91 27.51 -13.49
C HIS A 344 2.00 26.45 -12.40
N LYS A 345 3.21 26.10 -12.02
CA LYS A 345 3.50 25.05 -11.02
C LYS A 345 3.43 25.58 -9.60
N MET A 346 2.57 24.98 -8.78
CA MET A 346 2.46 25.27 -7.36
C MET A 346 2.72 24.01 -6.53
N LEU A 347 3.38 24.17 -5.39
CA LEU A 347 3.57 23.10 -4.39
C LEU A 347 2.72 23.39 -3.14
N LEU A 348 2.02 22.37 -2.66
CA LEU A 348 1.37 22.31 -1.34
C LEU A 348 1.90 21.07 -0.62
N LEU A 349 2.94 21.26 0.19
CA LEU A 349 3.67 20.17 0.82
C LEU A 349 3.51 20.17 2.33
N GLY A 350 3.29 19.02 2.90
CA GLY A 350 3.19 18.82 4.34
C GLY A 350 4.35 18.01 4.90
N ASP A 351 4.58 18.15 6.21
CA ASP A 351 5.63 17.44 6.92
C ASP A 351 5.65 15.94 6.63
N MET A 352 6.86 15.40 6.62
CA MET A 352 7.13 13.97 6.57
C MET A 352 7.30 13.45 8.01
N ARG A 353 6.42 12.53 8.42
CA ARG A 353 6.44 11.96 9.77
C ARG A 353 7.33 10.71 9.86
N GLU A 354 7.56 10.25 11.09
CA GLU A 354 8.25 8.98 11.41
C GLU A 354 9.73 8.94 10.96
N LEU A 355 10.37 10.11 10.93
CA LEU A 355 11.80 10.25 10.58
C LEU A 355 12.74 10.28 11.79
N GLY A 356 12.18 10.42 13.00
CA GLY A 356 12.98 10.50 14.24
C GLY A 356 14.06 11.59 14.16
N ALA A 357 15.29 11.25 14.50
CA ALA A 357 16.43 12.18 14.50
C ALA A 357 16.80 12.74 13.11
N GLU A 358 16.44 12.04 12.02
CA GLU A 358 16.73 12.49 10.65
C GLU A 358 15.74 13.56 10.14
N SER A 359 14.68 13.87 10.90
CA SER A 359 13.58 14.75 10.43
C SER A 359 14.08 16.11 9.96
N ALA A 360 14.85 16.81 10.77
CA ALA A 360 15.35 18.16 10.45
C ALA A 360 16.21 18.16 9.18
N ALA A 361 17.13 17.20 9.06
CA ALA A 361 18.04 17.10 7.93
C ALA A 361 17.29 16.75 6.62
N GLU A 362 16.32 15.84 6.67
CA GLU A 362 15.57 15.44 5.48
C GLU A 362 14.59 16.54 5.03
N HIS A 363 13.93 17.26 5.95
CA HIS A 363 13.11 18.43 5.59
C HIS A 363 13.96 19.56 4.99
N GLN A 364 15.15 19.82 5.53
CA GLN A 364 16.07 20.83 4.97
C GLN A 364 16.51 20.47 3.55
N LYS A 365 16.84 19.20 3.27
CA LYS A 365 17.17 18.73 1.91
C LYS A 365 16.03 18.97 0.91
N ILE A 366 14.79 18.75 1.33
CA ILE A 366 13.62 19.03 0.48
C ILE A 366 13.49 20.54 0.24
N ALA A 367 13.60 21.37 1.29
CA ALA A 367 13.54 22.82 1.17
C ALA A 367 14.66 23.36 0.24
N ASP A 368 15.89 22.86 0.36
CA ASP A 368 17.02 23.24 -0.48
C ASP A 368 16.79 22.83 -1.94
N TYR A 369 16.28 21.62 -2.19
CA TYR A 369 15.93 21.19 -3.55
C TYR A 369 14.85 22.09 -4.18
N ILE A 370 13.83 22.49 -3.42
CA ILE A 370 12.77 23.40 -3.90
C ILE A 370 13.34 24.76 -4.28
N LYS A 371 14.32 25.31 -3.52
CA LYS A 371 15.01 26.57 -3.83
C LYS A 371 15.73 26.52 -5.19
N GLU A 372 16.21 25.35 -5.61
CA GLU A 372 16.89 25.14 -6.89
C GLU A 372 15.90 24.94 -8.06
N CYS A 373 14.60 24.93 -7.79
CA CYS A 373 13.56 24.71 -8.76
C CYS A 373 12.74 25.99 -9.01
N ASP A 374 12.28 26.19 -10.25
CA ASP A 374 11.46 27.35 -10.64
C ASP A 374 9.97 27.06 -10.42
N PHE A 375 9.55 26.77 -9.18
CA PHE A 375 8.15 26.70 -8.81
C PHE A 375 7.61 28.10 -8.50
N GLU A 376 6.48 28.46 -9.11
CA GLU A 376 5.92 29.82 -9.02
C GLU A 376 5.35 30.13 -7.63
N GLU A 377 4.76 29.14 -6.98
CA GLU A 377 4.17 29.26 -5.65
C GLU A 377 4.50 28.01 -4.82
N VAL A 378 4.91 28.21 -3.56
CA VAL A 378 5.27 27.12 -2.65
C VAL A 378 4.66 27.38 -1.28
N TRP A 379 3.78 26.47 -0.86
CA TRP A 379 3.18 26.46 0.47
C TRP A 379 3.63 25.22 1.22
N LEU A 380 4.26 25.45 2.37
CA LEU A 380 4.75 24.38 3.26
C LEU A 380 3.88 24.33 4.52
N VAL A 381 3.55 23.13 4.97
CA VAL A 381 2.58 22.92 6.06
C VAL A 381 3.16 22.00 7.13
N GLY A 382 3.28 22.52 8.34
CA GLY A 382 3.73 21.80 9.51
C GLY A 382 4.96 22.42 10.16
N GLU A 383 5.25 21.96 11.37
CA GLU A 383 6.32 22.50 12.22
C GLU A 383 7.73 22.17 11.72
N GLN A 384 7.88 20.99 11.08
CA GLN A 384 9.17 20.53 10.61
C GLN A 384 9.65 21.36 9.41
N PHE A 385 8.79 21.63 8.44
CA PHE A 385 9.10 22.53 7.34
C PHE A 385 9.29 23.97 7.85
N ALA A 386 8.46 24.44 8.78
CA ALA A 386 8.59 25.79 9.35
C ALA A 386 9.94 26.01 10.07
N ALA A 387 10.57 24.94 10.54
CA ALA A 387 11.88 24.99 11.20
C ALA A 387 13.06 24.96 10.22
N THR A 388 12.84 24.77 8.91
CA THR A 388 13.92 24.76 7.90
C THR A 388 14.27 26.17 7.42
N GLU A 389 15.48 26.35 6.90
CA GLU A 389 15.95 27.64 6.34
C GLU A 389 15.40 27.82 4.91
N HIS A 390 14.38 28.68 4.74
CA HIS A 390 13.80 29.02 3.45
C HIS A 390 13.03 30.35 3.51
N SER A 391 12.53 30.83 2.34
CA SER A 391 11.68 32.03 2.22
C SER A 391 10.26 31.74 1.75
N PHE A 392 9.87 30.46 1.70
CA PHE A 392 8.55 30.04 1.24
C PHE A 392 7.45 30.33 2.27
N LYS A 393 6.20 30.38 1.81
CA LYS A 393 5.04 30.58 2.68
C LYS A 393 4.81 29.33 3.52
N THR A 394 4.66 29.50 4.83
CA THR A 394 4.44 28.39 5.77
C THR A 394 3.14 28.53 6.53
N TYR A 395 2.55 27.38 6.82
CA TYR A 395 1.34 27.26 7.63
C TYR A 395 1.56 26.22 8.73
N PRO A 396 1.12 26.49 9.97
CA PRO A 396 1.32 25.55 11.08
C PRO A 396 0.53 24.26 10.92
N ASN A 397 -0.61 24.30 10.21
CA ASN A 397 -1.50 23.15 10.01
C ASN A 397 -2.40 23.39 8.79
N VAL A 398 -3.15 22.36 8.41
CA VAL A 398 -4.04 22.38 7.24
C VAL A 398 -5.23 23.33 7.41
N GLN A 399 -5.70 23.60 8.63
CA GLN A 399 -6.80 24.52 8.89
C GLN A 399 -6.45 25.96 8.50
N GLU A 400 -5.21 26.38 8.74
CA GLU A 400 -4.73 27.70 8.31
C GLU A 400 -4.58 27.79 6.78
N VAL A 401 -4.23 26.68 6.12
CA VAL A 401 -4.27 26.60 4.65
C VAL A 401 -5.68 26.77 4.12
N ILE A 402 -6.67 26.09 4.71
CA ILE A 402 -8.07 26.18 4.30
C ILE A 402 -8.58 27.61 4.45
N LYS A 403 -8.29 28.30 5.57
CA LYS A 403 -8.66 29.73 5.76
C LYS A 403 -8.04 30.62 4.69
N GLU A 404 -6.77 30.38 4.32
CA GLU A 404 -6.12 31.13 3.25
C GLU A 404 -6.80 30.87 1.90
N LEU A 405 -7.18 29.64 1.61
CA LEU A 405 -7.88 29.27 0.37
C LEU A 405 -9.27 29.91 0.26
N GLU A 406 -9.95 30.19 1.40
CA GLU A 406 -11.23 30.89 1.41
C GLU A 406 -11.10 32.36 1.00
N THR A 407 -9.95 32.98 1.23
CA THR A 407 -9.71 34.41 0.97
C THR A 407 -8.84 34.68 -0.27
N ASN A 408 -7.82 33.84 -0.47
CA ASN A 408 -6.79 34.00 -1.51
C ASN A 408 -6.56 32.68 -2.27
N LYS A 409 -7.63 32.15 -2.86
CA LYS A 409 -7.57 30.91 -3.63
C LYS A 409 -6.68 31.05 -4.87
N PRO A 410 -5.64 30.23 -5.06
CA PRO A 410 -4.85 30.19 -6.28
C PRO A 410 -5.73 29.71 -7.45
N LYS A 411 -5.48 30.28 -8.66
CA LYS A 411 -6.22 29.92 -9.88
C LYS A 411 -5.29 29.75 -11.07
N GLY A 412 -5.62 28.78 -11.92
CA GLY A 412 -4.85 28.48 -13.13
C GLY A 412 -3.58 27.66 -12.88
N TYR A 413 -3.39 27.14 -11.67
CA TYR A 413 -2.22 26.35 -11.32
C TYR A 413 -2.41 24.85 -11.56
N THR A 414 -1.29 24.20 -11.86
CA THR A 414 -1.12 22.78 -11.60
C THR A 414 -0.48 22.63 -10.21
N ILE A 415 -1.17 21.98 -9.27
CA ILE A 415 -0.79 21.95 -7.85
C ILE A 415 -0.41 20.52 -7.46
N LEU A 416 0.84 20.31 -7.03
CA LEU A 416 1.24 19.07 -6.37
C LEU A 416 0.92 19.13 -4.88
N ILE A 417 0.04 18.23 -4.40
CA ILE A 417 -0.36 18.12 -3.00
C ILE A 417 0.26 16.86 -2.42
N LYS A 418 1.24 16.99 -1.50
CA LYS A 418 1.93 15.86 -0.90
C LYS A 418 2.32 16.11 0.54
N GLY A 419 2.09 15.11 1.41
CA GLY A 419 2.44 15.17 2.83
C GLY A 419 2.07 13.87 3.53
N SER A 420 2.53 13.69 4.76
CA SER A 420 2.12 12.56 5.58
C SER A 420 0.63 12.63 5.91
N ASN A 421 -0.02 11.46 6.02
CA ASN A 421 -1.45 11.35 6.27
C ASN A 421 -1.92 12.18 7.48
N GLY A 422 -1.12 12.24 8.54
CA GLY A 422 -1.43 13.01 9.75
C GLY A 422 -1.49 14.53 9.56
N ILE A 423 -0.97 15.07 8.45
CA ILE A 423 -1.10 16.50 8.10
C ILE A 423 -2.47 16.77 7.45
N ARG A 424 -3.12 15.75 6.88
CA ARG A 424 -4.46 15.80 6.28
C ARG A 424 -4.61 16.76 5.10
N LEU A 425 -3.56 16.91 4.28
CA LEU A 425 -3.61 17.81 3.10
C LEU A 425 -4.72 17.46 2.10
N SER A 426 -5.18 16.19 2.08
CA SER A 426 -6.32 15.81 1.24
C SER A 426 -7.60 16.62 1.51
N SER A 427 -7.76 17.19 2.71
CA SER A 427 -8.90 18.06 3.04
C SER A 427 -8.89 19.41 2.31
N THR A 428 -7.76 19.82 1.72
CA THR A 428 -7.68 21.06 0.92
C THR A 428 -8.26 20.90 -0.49
N VAL A 429 -8.43 19.67 -0.96
CA VAL A 429 -8.80 19.35 -2.35
C VAL A 429 -10.16 19.94 -2.75
N ASP A 430 -11.10 20.00 -1.83
CA ASP A 430 -12.43 20.56 -2.12
C ASP A 430 -12.48 22.09 -1.98
N HIS A 431 -11.40 22.73 -1.51
CA HIS A 431 -11.23 24.18 -1.44
C HIS A 431 -10.40 24.73 -2.61
N LEU A 432 -9.71 23.89 -3.39
CA LEU A 432 -8.87 24.23 -4.54
C LEU A 432 -9.63 24.05 -5.85
#